data_96fea28b53e6eb1ed76cffc9426f7f71
#
_entry.id   96fea28b53e6eb1ed76cffc9426f7f71
#
_cell.length_a   1.000
_cell.length_b   1.000
_cell.length_c   1.000
_cell.angle_alpha   90.00
_cell.angle_beta   90.00
_cell.angle_gamma   90.00
#
_symmetry.space_group_name_H-M   'P 1'
#
loop_
_entity.id
_entity.type
_entity.pdbx_description
1 polymer ?
#
loop_
_entity_poly.entity_id
_entity_poly.type
_entity_poly.pdbx_seq_one_letter_code
_entity_poly.pdbx_strand_id
1 'polypeptide(L)'
;MLRKATTLSSLLPFSFANINIPPPQIFFSQRNVVGLVNLKPAVPGHVLICPRRHVQRIKDLEANETIELWLGMAEIQRMIEEKYQV
;
A
#
# COMPACT_ATOMS: atom_id res chain seq x y z
N MET A 1 -7.92 -11.97 7.72
CA MET A 1 -8.29 -10.65 8.27
C MET A 1 -7.31 -9.59 7.82
N LEU A 2 -7.80 -8.47 7.36
CA LEU A 2 -6.93 -7.39 6.95
C LEU A 2 -6.25 -6.77 8.17
N ARG A 3 -4.96 -6.50 8.05
CA ARG A 3 -4.20 -5.86 9.11
C ARG A 3 -4.50 -4.37 9.11
N LYS A 4 -4.77 -3.84 10.29
CA LYS A 4 -4.92 -2.39 10.43
C LYS A 4 -3.55 -1.73 10.46
N ALA A 5 -3.47 -0.52 9.93
CA ALA A 5 -2.28 0.30 10.09
C ALA A 5 -2.25 0.81 11.52
N THR A 6 -1.25 0.36 12.30
CA THR A 6 -1.16 0.68 13.72
C THR A 6 0.11 1.41 14.10
N THR A 7 0.97 1.71 13.15
CA THR A 7 2.22 2.40 13.41
C THR A 7 2.04 3.91 13.31
N LEU A 8 3.01 4.67 13.80
CA LEU A 8 3.00 6.11 13.65
C LEU A 8 2.90 6.53 12.19
N SER A 9 3.46 5.73 11.27
CA SER A 9 3.39 6.03 9.85
C SER A 9 1.96 6.04 9.32
N SER A 10 1.02 5.35 9.98
CA SER A 10 -0.38 5.35 9.57
C SER A 10 -1.05 6.70 9.79
N LEU A 11 -0.48 7.56 10.65
CA LEU A 11 -1.00 8.89 10.95
C LEU A 11 -0.42 9.96 10.05
N LEU A 12 0.58 9.62 9.24
CA LEU A 12 1.23 10.59 8.36
C LEU A 12 0.40 10.79 7.10
N PRO A 13 0.32 12.03 6.60
CA PRO A 13 -0.32 12.29 5.32
C PRO A 13 0.37 11.49 4.22
N PHE A 14 -0.39 11.06 3.24
CA PHE A 14 0.14 10.38 2.08
C PHE A 14 -0.43 11.00 0.82
N SER A 15 0.44 11.26 -0.15
CA SER A 15 0.03 11.71 -1.47
C SER A 15 0.60 10.78 -2.52
N PHE A 16 -0.16 10.61 -3.60
CA PHE A 16 0.24 9.81 -4.73
C PHE A 16 -0.02 10.62 -6.00
N ALA A 17 1.02 10.77 -6.83
CA ALA A 17 0.94 11.58 -8.05
C ALA A 17 0.40 12.99 -7.75
N ASN A 18 0.88 13.60 -6.66
CA ASN A 18 0.49 14.93 -6.17
C ASN A 18 -0.97 15.03 -5.72
N ILE A 19 -1.62 13.89 -5.49
CA ILE A 19 -2.99 13.84 -4.96
C ILE A 19 -2.91 13.36 -3.52
N ASN A 20 -3.50 14.14 -2.61
CA ASN A 20 -3.59 13.74 -1.22
C ASN A 20 -4.60 12.59 -1.09
N ILE A 21 -4.18 11.51 -0.44
CA ILE A 21 -5.02 10.34 -0.28
C ILE A 21 -5.67 10.39 1.10
N PRO A 22 -7.00 10.37 1.18
CA PRO A 22 -7.68 10.37 2.47
C PRO A 22 -7.35 9.11 3.27
N PRO A 23 -7.12 9.24 4.58
CA PRO A 23 -6.81 8.09 5.42
C PRO A 23 -7.74 6.89 5.29
N PRO A 24 -9.06 7.05 5.11
CA PRO A 24 -9.95 5.89 4.95
C PRO A 24 -9.63 4.99 3.76
N GLN A 25 -8.91 5.49 2.76
CA GLN A 25 -8.50 4.67 1.63
C GLN A 25 -7.26 3.85 1.90
N ILE A 26 -6.56 4.13 3.00
CA ILE A 26 -5.32 3.45 3.35
C ILE A 26 -5.66 2.28 4.26
N PHE A 27 -5.47 1.04 3.78
CA PHE A 27 -5.74 -0.15 4.58
C PHE A 27 -4.47 -0.84 5.06
N PHE A 28 -3.32 -0.46 4.53
CA PHE A 28 -2.04 -1.07 4.86
C PHE A 28 -1.01 0.04 4.87
N SER A 29 -0.29 0.16 5.97
CA SER A 29 0.66 1.26 6.11
C SER A 29 1.90 0.77 6.85
N GLN A 30 3.05 0.98 6.25
CA GLN A 30 4.33 0.70 6.84
C GLN A 30 5.24 1.90 6.67
N ARG A 31 6.48 1.78 7.12
CA ARG A 31 7.40 2.90 7.14
C ARG A 31 7.58 3.54 5.77
N ASN A 32 7.76 2.72 4.74
CA ASN A 32 8.07 3.19 3.39
C ASN A 32 7.04 2.80 2.36
N VAL A 33 5.96 2.11 2.74
CA VAL A 33 5.01 1.52 1.81
C VAL A 33 3.60 1.70 2.31
N VAL A 34 2.68 1.98 1.38
CA VAL A 34 1.27 2.17 1.68
C VAL A 34 0.44 1.32 0.72
N GLY A 35 -0.60 0.67 1.25
CA GLY A 35 -1.60 -0.02 0.45
C GLY A 35 -2.89 0.77 0.42
N LEU A 36 -3.45 0.96 -0.76
CA LEU A 36 -4.65 1.77 -0.98
C LEU A 36 -5.76 0.94 -1.58
N VAL A 37 -6.99 1.23 -1.14
CA VAL A 37 -8.18 0.68 -1.78
C VAL A 37 -8.52 1.53 -2.99
N ASN A 38 -8.78 0.90 -4.13
CA ASN A 38 -9.27 1.62 -5.29
C ASN A 38 -10.76 1.87 -5.12
N LEU A 39 -11.18 3.14 -5.11
CA LEU A 39 -12.59 3.50 -4.91
C LEU A 39 -13.49 3.11 -6.08
N LYS A 40 -12.92 2.95 -7.27
CA LYS A 40 -13.66 2.52 -8.47
C LYS A 40 -12.95 1.31 -9.06
N PRO A 41 -12.98 0.17 -8.36
CA PRO A 41 -12.23 -1.00 -8.82
C PRO A 41 -12.85 -1.61 -10.05
N ALA A 42 -11.99 -2.09 -10.97
CA ALA A 42 -12.45 -2.86 -12.12
C ALA A 42 -12.99 -4.21 -11.67
N VAL A 43 -12.40 -4.78 -10.61
CA VAL A 43 -12.83 -6.04 -10.01
C VAL A 43 -12.73 -5.92 -8.50
N PRO A 44 -13.50 -6.71 -7.74
CA PRO A 44 -13.33 -6.75 -6.29
C PRO A 44 -11.90 -7.15 -5.90
N GLY A 45 -11.38 -6.51 -4.87
CA GLY A 45 -10.02 -6.78 -4.43
C GLY A 45 -8.95 -6.00 -5.18
N HIS A 46 -9.37 -5.04 -6.02
CA HIS A 46 -8.41 -4.18 -6.72
C HIS A 46 -7.82 -3.18 -5.73
N VAL A 47 -6.55 -3.35 -5.43
CA VAL A 47 -5.81 -2.49 -4.50
C VAL A 47 -4.52 -2.02 -5.16
N LEU A 48 -3.95 -0.96 -4.61
CA LEU A 48 -2.69 -0.41 -5.08
C LEU A 48 -1.69 -0.46 -3.95
N ILE A 49 -0.43 -0.77 -4.27
CA ILE A 49 0.64 -0.68 -3.30
C ILE A 49 1.65 0.34 -3.82
N CYS A 50 2.02 1.28 -2.96
CA CYS A 50 2.84 2.42 -3.36
C CYS A 50 3.96 2.66 -2.36
N PRO A 51 5.16 3.03 -2.82
CA PRO A 51 6.17 3.56 -1.92
C PRO A 51 5.74 4.94 -1.44
N ARG A 52 6.12 5.32 -0.22
CA ARG A 52 5.80 6.65 0.29
C ARG A 52 6.62 7.72 -0.41
N ARG A 53 7.87 7.43 -0.73
CA ARG A 53 8.72 8.37 -1.42
C ARG A 53 8.34 8.42 -2.90
N HIS A 54 8.16 9.60 -3.43
CA HIS A 54 7.76 9.78 -4.83
C HIS A 54 8.96 9.53 -5.73
N VAL A 55 8.94 8.42 -6.46
CA VAL A 55 9.96 8.10 -7.46
C VAL A 55 9.25 7.71 -8.75
N GLN A 56 9.91 7.95 -9.86
CA GLN A 56 9.33 7.62 -11.16
C GLN A 56 9.55 6.16 -11.55
N ARG A 57 10.58 5.53 -11.00
CA ARG A 57 10.94 4.16 -11.37
C ARG A 57 11.37 3.38 -10.15
N ILE A 58 11.13 2.08 -10.18
CA ILE A 58 11.51 1.20 -9.07
C ILE A 58 13.01 1.26 -8.80
N LYS A 59 13.82 1.40 -9.86
CA LYS A 59 15.28 1.47 -9.69
C LYS A 59 15.73 2.67 -8.87
N ASP A 60 14.87 3.67 -8.70
CA ASP A 60 15.21 4.86 -7.93
C ASP A 60 14.91 4.71 -6.45
N LEU A 61 14.32 3.58 -6.05
CA LEU A 61 14.12 3.25 -4.64
C LEU A 61 15.42 2.75 -4.04
N GLU A 62 15.61 3.01 -2.75
CA GLU A 62 16.70 2.41 -2.02
C GLU A 62 16.42 0.94 -1.74
N ALA A 63 17.47 0.18 -1.41
CA ALA A 63 17.34 -1.26 -1.21
C ALA A 63 16.29 -1.60 -0.15
N ASN A 64 16.30 -0.90 0.97
CA ASN A 64 15.33 -1.14 2.04
C ASN A 64 13.90 -0.83 1.60
N GLU A 65 13.71 0.18 0.78
CA GLU A 65 12.39 0.53 0.24
C GLU A 65 11.90 -0.55 -0.72
N THR A 66 12.79 -1.05 -1.56
CA THR A 66 12.46 -2.11 -2.52
C THR A 66 12.07 -3.38 -1.79
N ILE A 67 12.84 -3.77 -0.78
CA ILE A 67 12.54 -4.97 0.00
C ILE A 67 11.18 -4.83 0.69
N GLU A 68 10.92 -3.69 1.30
CA GLU A 68 9.66 -3.47 1.99
C GLU A 68 8.47 -3.50 1.03
N LEU A 69 8.65 -2.94 -0.18
CA LEU A 69 7.61 -2.96 -1.20
C LEU A 69 7.24 -4.39 -1.60
N TRP A 70 8.24 -5.23 -1.86
CA TRP A 70 7.99 -6.62 -2.27
C TRP A 70 7.40 -7.46 -1.14
N LEU A 71 7.89 -7.29 0.09
CA LEU A 71 7.34 -8.00 1.23
C LEU A 71 5.90 -7.56 1.51
N GLY A 72 5.63 -6.25 1.38
CA GLY A 72 4.29 -5.72 1.53
C GLY A 72 3.34 -6.27 0.49
N MET A 73 3.80 -6.37 -0.76
CA MET A 73 3.00 -6.93 -1.83
C MET A 73 2.63 -8.38 -1.55
N ALA A 74 3.57 -9.18 -1.06
CA ALA A 74 3.30 -10.58 -0.72
C ALA A 74 2.29 -10.68 0.42
N GLU A 75 2.39 -9.82 1.41
CA GLU A 75 1.46 -9.82 2.54
C GLU A 75 0.05 -9.42 2.09
N ILE A 76 -0.06 -8.37 1.28
CA ILE A 76 -1.34 -7.92 0.75
C ILE A 76 -1.97 -9.00 -0.13
N GLN A 77 -1.17 -9.67 -0.94
CA GLN A 77 -1.65 -10.77 -1.78
C GLN A 77 -2.27 -11.88 -0.93
N ARG A 78 -1.63 -12.21 0.19
CA ARG A 78 -2.15 -13.21 1.10
C ARG A 78 -3.49 -12.78 1.71
N MET A 79 -3.60 -11.50 2.09
CA MET A 79 -4.85 -10.97 2.61
C MET A 79 -5.99 -11.07 1.61
N ILE A 80 -5.70 -10.75 0.34
CA ILE A 80 -6.69 -10.81 -0.73
C ILE A 80 -7.12 -12.25 -0.96
N GLU A 81 -6.18 -13.17 -1.00
CA GLU A 81 -6.49 -14.58 -1.20
C GLU A 81 -7.39 -15.13 -0.08
N GLU A 82 -7.11 -14.75 1.17
CA GLU A 82 -7.94 -15.16 2.29
C GLU A 82 -9.35 -14.58 2.18
N LYS A 83 -9.45 -13.29 1.85
CA LYS A 83 -10.74 -12.61 1.78
C LYS A 83 -11.63 -13.15 0.68
N TYR A 84 -11.07 -13.46 -0.47
CA TYR A 84 -11.83 -13.89 -1.64
C TYR A 84 -11.73 -15.38 -1.91
N GLN A 85 -11.03 -16.12 -1.05
CA GLN A 85 -10.92 -17.59 -1.12
C GLN A 85 -10.38 -18.07 -2.46
N VAL A 86 -9.34 -17.42 -2.92
CA VAL A 86 -8.67 -17.82 -4.16
C VAL A 86 -7.31 -18.40 -3.89
#